data_e09ae006e4b7df5085e2dd2f61501817
#
_entry.id   e09ae006e4b7df5085e2dd2f61501817
#
_cell.length_a   1.000
_cell.length_b   1.000
_cell.length_c   1.000
_cell.angle_alpha   90.00
_cell.angle_beta   90.00
_cell.angle_gamma   90.00
#
_symmetry.space_group_name_H-M   'P 1'
#
loop_
_entity.id
_entity.type
_entity.pdbx_description
1 polymer ?
#
loop_
_entity_poly.entity_id
_entity_poly.type
_entity_poly.pdbx_seq_one_letter_code
_entity_poly.pdbx_strand_id
1 'polypeptide(L)'
;MADLNRELADFLRRARAARDPQQAGLPDDGRVRRVKGLRREEVAVLAGVSTDYYTRLEQGRRIVPSTQVIDAVARALGLDDVGRTHLHDLVSATRTSRAAVRSRSAVQRVRPGLRRLLDSLDAHPALVLGRRTEVLAANRMACALFADFERMPGRERNYARWMLLSDDARSLFVDWEVQARNAVEALRLEAGRAPEDRDLIELVGELSVSSPEFRRWWSEHQVHQRTFGSKRLVHPVVGDLTVDYETFELPGDNEQALYIYTTEPGSSSRQAIAILASWSQPAREPESEPSDG
;
A
#
# COMPACT_ATOMS: atom_id res chain seq x y z
N MET A 1 -6.23 -18.10 13.30
CA MET A 1 -7.21 -17.57 14.28
C MET A 1 -6.56 -16.88 15.49
N ALA A 2 -5.51 -17.46 16.10
CA ALA A 2 -4.80 -16.79 17.21
C ALA A 2 -4.05 -15.53 16.74
N ASP A 3 -3.46 -15.56 15.55
CA ASP A 3 -2.70 -14.42 14.99
C ASP A 3 -3.59 -13.26 14.56
N LEU A 4 -4.76 -13.52 14.00
CA LEU A 4 -5.75 -12.50 13.62
C LEU A 4 -6.28 -11.72 14.79
N ASN A 5 -6.61 -12.42 15.87
CA ASN A 5 -7.04 -11.78 17.11
C ASN A 5 -5.91 -10.93 17.71
N ARG A 6 -4.66 -11.32 17.46
CA ARG A 6 -3.48 -10.59 17.90
C ARG A 6 -3.28 -9.31 17.07
N GLU A 7 -3.46 -9.39 15.76
CA GLU A 7 -3.32 -8.23 14.87
C GLU A 7 -4.38 -7.16 15.16
N LEU A 8 -5.64 -7.56 15.30
CA LEU A 8 -6.72 -6.65 15.74
C LEU A 8 -6.39 -6.00 17.11
N ALA A 9 -5.92 -6.81 18.07
CA ALA A 9 -5.55 -6.34 19.40
C ALA A 9 -4.38 -5.33 19.34
N ASP A 10 -3.38 -5.59 18.51
CA ASP A 10 -2.22 -4.72 18.32
C ASP A 10 -2.61 -3.42 17.62
N PHE A 11 -3.44 -3.49 16.58
CA PHE A 11 -3.96 -2.31 15.91
C PHE A 11 -4.73 -1.38 16.86
N LEU A 12 -5.72 -1.92 17.58
CA LEU A 12 -6.53 -1.14 18.53
C LEU A 12 -5.68 -0.49 19.64
N ARG A 13 -4.71 -1.23 20.17
CA ARG A 13 -3.79 -0.75 21.22
C ARG A 13 -2.97 0.44 20.76
N ARG A 14 -2.45 0.39 19.52
CA ARG A 14 -1.64 1.47 18.94
C ARG A 14 -2.48 2.68 18.57
N ALA A 15 -3.63 2.48 17.92
CA ALA A 15 -4.55 3.56 17.61
C ALA A 15 -4.96 4.33 18.88
N ARG A 16 -5.28 3.61 19.96
CA ARG A 16 -5.58 4.21 21.26
C ARG A 16 -4.38 4.98 21.85
N ALA A 17 -3.18 4.43 21.76
CA ALA A 17 -1.98 5.07 22.27
C ALA A 17 -1.58 6.33 21.47
N ALA A 18 -1.94 6.38 20.18
CA ALA A 18 -1.66 7.50 19.29
C ALA A 18 -2.69 8.64 19.40
N ARG A 19 -3.91 8.35 19.88
CA ARG A 19 -4.99 9.35 19.95
C ARG A 19 -4.80 10.32 21.10
N ASP A 20 -4.69 11.62 20.78
CA ASP A 20 -4.62 12.68 21.79
C ASP A 20 -5.97 12.86 22.49
N PRO A 21 -6.01 12.80 23.85
CA PRO A 21 -7.22 12.99 24.61
C PRO A 21 -7.89 14.37 24.43
N GLN A 22 -7.10 15.43 24.22
CA GLN A 22 -7.64 16.78 23.98
C GLN A 22 -8.38 16.83 22.64
N GLN A 23 -7.80 16.21 21.59
CA GLN A 23 -8.45 16.11 20.28
C GLN A 23 -9.69 15.20 20.30
N ALA A 24 -9.80 14.31 21.28
CA ALA A 24 -10.97 13.47 21.49
C ALA A 24 -12.10 14.18 22.27
N GLY A 25 -11.93 15.45 22.64
CA GLY A 25 -12.92 16.24 23.38
C GLY A 25 -13.01 15.89 24.87
N LEU A 26 -12.00 15.21 25.42
CA LEU A 26 -11.96 14.90 26.83
C LEU A 26 -11.37 16.07 27.62
N PRO A 27 -11.98 16.48 28.75
CA PRO A 27 -11.44 17.54 29.57
C PRO A 27 -10.09 17.11 30.17
N ASP A 28 -9.18 18.08 30.30
CA ASP A 28 -7.96 17.89 31.06
C ASP A 28 -8.31 17.85 32.55
N ASP A 29 -8.20 16.69 33.14
CA ASP A 29 -8.51 16.48 34.58
C ASP A 29 -7.36 16.92 35.51
N GLY A 30 -6.31 17.53 34.97
CA GLY A 30 -5.13 18.04 35.70
C GLY A 30 -4.30 16.95 36.40
N ARG A 31 -4.62 15.66 36.19
CA ARG A 31 -3.89 14.55 36.80
C ARG A 31 -2.75 14.11 35.86
N VAL A 32 -1.60 13.78 36.44
CA VAL A 32 -0.48 13.23 35.73
C VAL A 32 -0.89 11.94 34.99
N ARG A 33 -0.96 11.99 33.65
CA ARG A 33 -1.30 10.84 32.85
C ARG A 33 -0.10 9.89 32.75
N ARG A 34 -0.32 8.61 33.15
CA ARG A 34 0.69 7.54 32.99
C ARG A 34 0.81 7.06 31.54
N VAL A 35 -0.14 7.35 30.65
CA VAL A 35 -0.18 7.00 29.23
C VAL A 35 -0.40 8.27 28.41
N LYS A 36 0.33 8.40 27.30
CA LYS A 36 0.24 9.57 26.40
C LYS A 36 -1.09 9.64 25.65
N GLY A 37 -1.68 8.48 25.32
CA GLY A 37 -2.93 8.37 24.57
C GLY A 37 -4.15 8.18 25.46
N LEU A 38 -5.26 7.75 24.82
CA LEU A 38 -6.51 7.46 25.53
C LEU A 38 -6.37 6.25 26.46
N ARG A 39 -7.11 6.28 27.59
CA ARG A 39 -7.34 5.11 28.43
C ARG A 39 -8.44 4.23 27.83
N ARG A 40 -8.49 2.93 28.20
CA ARG A 40 -9.55 2.02 27.72
C ARG A 40 -10.95 2.49 28.11
N GLU A 41 -11.09 2.99 29.34
CA GLU A 41 -12.32 3.58 29.83
C GLU A 41 -12.77 4.81 29.03
N GLU A 42 -11.83 5.64 28.58
CA GLU A 42 -12.10 6.82 27.76
C GLU A 42 -12.60 6.41 26.36
N VAL A 43 -11.95 5.43 25.73
CA VAL A 43 -12.43 4.89 24.45
C VAL A 43 -13.80 4.26 24.59
N ALA A 44 -14.05 3.51 25.67
CA ALA A 44 -15.33 2.87 25.92
C ALA A 44 -16.46 3.91 26.05
N VAL A 45 -16.23 4.99 26.79
CA VAL A 45 -17.18 6.11 26.93
C VAL A 45 -17.45 6.77 25.59
N LEU A 46 -16.39 7.14 24.85
CA LEU A 46 -16.51 7.79 23.52
C LEU A 46 -17.20 6.90 22.50
N ALA A 47 -17.01 5.59 22.55
CA ALA A 47 -17.63 4.62 21.66
C ALA A 47 -19.04 4.16 22.13
N GLY A 48 -19.49 4.56 23.31
CA GLY A 48 -20.78 4.14 23.88
C GLY A 48 -20.86 2.65 24.21
N VAL A 49 -19.73 2.03 24.60
CA VAL A 49 -19.66 0.62 24.99
C VAL A 49 -19.17 0.47 26.44
N SER A 50 -19.33 -0.70 27.04
CA SER A 50 -18.75 -0.93 28.36
C SER A 50 -17.23 -1.08 28.31
N THR A 51 -16.54 -0.66 29.36
CA THR A 51 -15.09 -0.82 29.49
C THR A 51 -14.64 -2.28 29.36
N ASP A 52 -15.45 -3.21 29.93
CA ASP A 52 -15.17 -4.65 29.79
C ASP A 52 -15.28 -5.11 28.32
N TYR A 53 -16.30 -4.63 27.58
CA TYR A 53 -16.46 -4.94 26.17
C TYR A 53 -15.27 -4.46 25.33
N TYR A 54 -14.88 -3.18 25.50
CA TYR A 54 -13.71 -2.64 24.77
C TYR A 54 -12.42 -3.37 25.16
N THR A 55 -12.25 -3.68 26.46
CA THR A 55 -11.07 -4.42 26.93
C THR A 55 -10.99 -5.80 26.31
N ARG A 56 -12.09 -6.53 26.20
CA ARG A 56 -12.12 -7.84 25.51
C ARG A 56 -11.81 -7.70 24.00
N LEU A 57 -12.33 -6.66 23.37
CA LEU A 57 -12.04 -6.38 21.95
C LEU A 57 -10.55 -6.10 21.76
N GLU A 58 -9.95 -5.21 22.56
CA GLU A 58 -8.52 -4.88 22.51
C GLU A 58 -7.61 -6.05 22.92
N GLN A 59 -8.11 -7.02 23.65
CA GLN A 59 -7.40 -8.25 24.01
C GLN A 59 -7.52 -9.35 22.92
N GLY A 60 -8.25 -9.09 21.83
CA GLY A 60 -8.50 -10.09 20.80
C GLY A 60 -9.32 -11.28 21.28
N ARG A 61 -10.13 -11.11 22.37
CA ARG A 61 -11.03 -12.18 22.82
C ARG A 61 -12.16 -12.39 21.82
N ARG A 62 -12.74 -13.58 21.80
CA ARG A 62 -13.83 -13.94 20.89
C ARG A 62 -15.10 -13.14 21.22
N ILE A 63 -15.19 -11.95 20.65
CA ILE A 63 -16.43 -11.17 20.55
C ILE A 63 -16.63 -10.81 19.08
N VAL A 64 -17.90 -10.77 18.69
CA VAL A 64 -18.29 -10.39 17.32
C VAL A 64 -18.95 -9.02 17.42
N PRO A 65 -18.18 -7.92 17.24
CA PRO A 65 -18.75 -6.59 17.27
C PRO A 65 -19.69 -6.37 16.07
N SER A 66 -20.78 -5.62 16.30
CA SER A 66 -21.61 -5.15 15.17
C SER A 66 -20.89 -4.05 14.40
N THR A 67 -21.29 -3.83 13.15
CA THR A 67 -20.78 -2.72 12.32
C THR A 67 -20.89 -1.39 13.04
N GLN A 68 -22.01 -1.12 13.71
CA GLN A 68 -22.21 0.12 14.49
C GLN A 68 -21.19 0.29 15.61
N VAL A 69 -20.84 -0.79 16.31
CA VAL A 69 -19.81 -0.75 17.36
C VAL A 69 -18.42 -0.51 16.77
N ILE A 70 -18.10 -1.13 15.62
CA ILE A 70 -16.82 -0.91 14.95
C ILE A 70 -16.68 0.54 14.52
N ASP A 71 -17.73 1.12 13.92
CA ASP A 71 -17.77 2.53 13.52
C ASP A 71 -17.65 3.48 14.72
N ALA A 72 -18.30 3.16 15.84
CA ALA A 72 -18.19 3.94 17.05
C ALA A 72 -16.78 3.91 17.66
N VAL A 73 -16.14 2.73 17.68
CA VAL A 73 -14.75 2.56 18.11
C VAL A 73 -13.79 3.31 17.16
N ALA A 74 -13.99 3.22 15.83
CA ALA A 74 -13.19 3.93 14.86
C ALA A 74 -13.24 5.47 15.08
N ARG A 75 -14.44 6.02 15.30
CA ARG A 75 -14.61 7.44 15.64
C ARG A 75 -13.93 7.81 16.95
N ALA A 76 -14.12 7.02 18.01
CA ALA A 76 -13.48 7.25 19.31
C ALA A 76 -11.95 7.29 19.21
N LEU A 77 -11.39 6.42 18.38
CA LEU A 77 -9.95 6.36 18.12
C LEU A 77 -9.46 7.42 17.11
N GLY A 78 -10.37 8.16 16.48
CA GLY A 78 -10.05 9.18 15.47
C GLY A 78 -9.42 8.60 14.21
N LEU A 79 -9.82 7.38 13.83
CA LEU A 79 -9.37 6.76 12.60
C LEU A 79 -9.92 7.49 11.38
N ASP A 80 -9.08 7.69 10.38
CA ASP A 80 -9.48 8.12 9.05
C ASP A 80 -10.26 7.02 8.32
N ASP A 81 -10.72 7.28 7.10
CA ASP A 81 -11.48 6.32 6.31
C ASP A 81 -10.71 5.03 6.02
N VAL A 82 -9.39 5.14 5.84
CA VAL A 82 -8.51 3.99 5.60
C VAL A 82 -8.36 3.14 6.87
N GLY A 83 -8.08 3.75 7.99
CA GLY A 83 -7.98 3.08 9.28
C GLY A 83 -9.32 2.44 9.70
N ARG A 84 -10.45 3.11 9.39
CA ARG A 84 -11.79 2.56 9.62
C ARG A 84 -12.03 1.32 8.76
N THR A 85 -11.75 1.40 7.46
CA THR A 85 -11.86 0.26 6.54
C THR A 85 -10.99 -0.91 7.01
N HIS A 86 -9.74 -0.63 7.39
CA HIS A 86 -8.84 -1.65 7.90
C HIS A 86 -9.35 -2.31 9.18
N LEU A 87 -9.94 -1.55 10.12
CA LEU A 87 -10.57 -2.09 11.31
C LEU A 87 -11.74 -3.02 10.96
N HIS A 88 -12.58 -2.64 9.98
CA HIS A 88 -13.65 -3.50 9.47
C HIS A 88 -13.10 -4.79 8.85
N ASP A 89 -12.03 -4.70 8.07
CA ASP A 89 -11.38 -5.86 7.44
C ASP A 89 -10.83 -6.83 8.49
N LEU A 90 -10.11 -6.34 9.50
CA LEU A 90 -9.60 -7.15 10.60
C LEU A 90 -10.71 -7.89 11.36
N VAL A 91 -11.83 -7.22 11.64
CA VAL A 91 -12.98 -7.86 12.30
C VAL A 91 -13.67 -8.85 11.36
N SER A 92 -13.82 -8.53 10.08
CA SER A 92 -14.43 -9.39 9.07
C SER A 92 -13.61 -10.64 8.83
N ALA A 93 -12.28 -10.52 8.76
CA ALA A 93 -11.36 -11.63 8.62
C ALA A 93 -11.46 -12.64 9.78
N THR A 94 -11.84 -12.18 10.99
CA THR A 94 -12.12 -13.08 12.11
C THR A 94 -13.42 -13.91 11.91
N ARG A 95 -14.28 -13.50 10.97
CA ARG A 95 -15.60 -14.12 10.68
C ARG A 95 -15.61 -15.00 9.45
N THR A 96 -14.66 -14.82 8.51
CA THR A 96 -14.75 -15.43 7.17
C THR A 96 -14.21 -16.86 7.15
N SER A 97 -15.02 -17.77 6.63
CA SER A 97 -14.76 -19.20 6.42
C SER A 97 -13.75 -19.43 5.28
N ARG A 98 -13.03 -20.56 5.35
CA ARG A 98 -12.06 -21.11 4.39
C ARG A 98 -12.41 -21.01 2.88
N ALA A 99 -13.66 -20.78 2.52
CA ALA A 99 -14.10 -20.69 1.11
C ALA A 99 -13.63 -19.37 0.43
N ALA A 100 -13.60 -18.26 1.16
CA ALA A 100 -13.12 -16.97 0.64
C ALA A 100 -11.60 -16.93 0.45
N VAL A 101 -10.85 -17.69 1.25
CA VAL A 101 -9.38 -17.78 1.19
C VAL A 101 -8.91 -18.46 -0.11
N ARG A 102 -9.65 -19.48 -0.60
CA ARG A 102 -9.30 -20.15 -1.87
C ARG A 102 -9.45 -19.28 -3.10
N SER A 103 -10.39 -18.34 -3.10
CA SER A 103 -10.58 -17.40 -4.22
C SER A 103 -9.48 -16.33 -4.31
N ARG A 104 -8.87 -15.97 -3.17
CA ARG A 104 -7.82 -14.96 -3.09
C ARG A 104 -6.41 -15.45 -3.43
N SER A 105 -6.19 -16.76 -3.46
CA SER A 105 -4.91 -17.38 -3.86
C SER A 105 -4.73 -17.55 -5.38
N ALA A 106 -5.70 -17.11 -6.19
CA ALA A 106 -5.60 -17.20 -7.64
C ALA A 106 -4.56 -16.20 -8.18
N VAL A 107 -3.76 -16.67 -9.15
CA VAL A 107 -2.80 -15.80 -9.87
C VAL A 107 -3.57 -14.68 -10.56
N GLN A 108 -3.29 -13.44 -10.17
CA GLN A 108 -3.88 -12.27 -10.80
C GLN A 108 -3.33 -12.06 -12.20
N ARG A 109 -4.19 -11.74 -13.16
CA ARG A 109 -3.80 -11.46 -14.55
C ARG A 109 -4.44 -10.15 -15.01
N VAL A 110 -3.67 -9.36 -15.72
CA VAL A 110 -4.17 -8.12 -16.33
C VAL A 110 -5.03 -8.46 -17.54
N ARG A 111 -6.23 -7.88 -17.64
CA ARG A 111 -7.13 -8.05 -18.78
C ARG A 111 -6.47 -7.57 -20.08
N PRO A 112 -6.70 -8.23 -21.23
CA PRO A 112 -6.11 -7.80 -22.51
C PRO A 112 -6.46 -6.35 -22.87
N GLY A 113 -7.65 -5.87 -22.57
CA GLY A 113 -8.05 -4.48 -22.78
C GLY A 113 -7.23 -3.47 -21.96
N LEU A 114 -6.96 -3.80 -20.69
CA LEU A 114 -6.13 -2.98 -19.83
C LEU A 114 -4.67 -2.99 -20.27
N ARG A 115 -4.16 -4.15 -20.74
CA ARG A 115 -2.82 -4.24 -21.32
C ARG A 115 -2.67 -3.32 -22.53
N ARG A 116 -3.63 -3.36 -23.47
CA ARG A 116 -3.62 -2.44 -24.63
C ARG A 116 -3.68 -0.97 -24.22
N LEU A 117 -4.47 -0.63 -23.17
CA LEU A 117 -4.49 0.73 -22.63
C LEU A 117 -3.11 1.14 -22.10
N LEU A 118 -2.45 0.28 -21.31
CA LEU A 118 -1.09 0.55 -20.82
C LEU A 118 -0.11 0.78 -21.97
N ASP A 119 -0.16 -0.07 -22.99
CA ASP A 119 0.74 0.00 -24.14
C ASP A 119 0.49 1.27 -24.99
N SER A 120 -0.71 1.86 -24.92
CA SER A 120 -1.04 3.12 -25.60
C SER A 120 -0.61 4.39 -24.85
N LEU A 121 -0.15 4.26 -23.59
CA LEU A 121 0.32 5.39 -22.79
C LEU A 121 1.82 5.67 -23.06
N ASP A 122 2.14 6.13 -24.27
CA ASP A 122 3.52 6.30 -24.74
C ASP A 122 4.32 7.38 -23.99
N ALA A 123 3.64 8.40 -23.46
CA ALA A 123 4.26 9.54 -22.77
C ALA A 123 4.09 9.52 -21.23
N HIS A 124 3.40 8.53 -20.71
CA HIS A 124 3.08 8.45 -19.29
C HIS A 124 3.53 7.09 -18.72
N PRO A 125 4.48 7.08 -17.78
CA PRO A 125 4.78 5.85 -17.05
C PRO A 125 3.52 5.32 -16.39
N ALA A 126 3.22 4.03 -16.58
CA ALA A 126 2.05 3.41 -15.99
C ALA A 126 2.33 1.95 -15.65
N LEU A 127 1.76 1.49 -14.53
CA LEU A 127 1.87 0.11 -14.08
C LEU A 127 0.61 -0.35 -13.37
N VAL A 128 0.37 -1.65 -13.39
CA VAL A 128 -0.71 -2.30 -12.64
C VAL A 128 -0.09 -3.10 -11.51
N LEU A 129 -0.48 -2.79 -10.29
CA LEU A 129 -0.13 -3.57 -9.11
C LEU A 129 -1.27 -4.50 -8.71
N GLY A 130 -0.90 -5.71 -8.31
CA GLY A 130 -1.76 -6.64 -7.60
C GLY A 130 -1.84 -6.30 -6.11
N ARG A 131 -2.68 -7.04 -5.39
CA ARG A 131 -2.97 -6.80 -3.97
C ARG A 131 -1.75 -6.88 -3.06
N ARG A 132 -0.77 -7.76 -3.36
CA ARG A 132 0.48 -7.91 -2.60
C ARG A 132 1.61 -7.07 -3.21
N THR A 133 1.26 -6.03 -3.94
CA THR A 133 2.19 -5.16 -4.68
C THR A 133 2.96 -5.87 -5.81
N GLU A 134 2.46 -7.01 -6.31
CA GLU A 134 3.02 -7.62 -7.52
C GLU A 134 2.89 -6.65 -8.68
N VAL A 135 3.94 -6.45 -9.46
CA VAL A 135 3.86 -5.71 -10.72
C VAL A 135 3.29 -6.64 -11.78
N LEU A 136 1.97 -6.59 -11.99
CA LEU A 136 1.26 -7.45 -12.93
C LEU A 136 1.50 -7.04 -14.38
N ALA A 137 1.65 -5.75 -14.64
CA ALA A 137 2.05 -5.17 -15.90
C ALA A 137 2.70 -3.80 -15.69
N ALA A 138 3.63 -3.45 -16.54
CA ALA A 138 4.21 -2.13 -16.64
C ALA A 138 4.31 -1.76 -18.13
N ASN A 139 4.09 -0.48 -18.47
CA ASN A 139 4.39 -0.05 -19.80
C ASN A 139 5.89 0.27 -19.93
N ARG A 140 6.32 0.47 -21.18
CA ARG A 140 7.72 0.79 -21.49
C ARG A 140 8.25 1.99 -20.70
N MET A 141 7.43 3.04 -20.53
CA MET A 141 7.81 4.22 -19.79
C MET A 141 8.00 3.97 -18.28
N ALA A 142 7.16 3.13 -17.69
CA ALA A 142 7.34 2.75 -16.29
C ALA A 142 8.59 1.88 -16.10
N CYS A 143 8.87 0.98 -17.05
CA CYS A 143 10.10 0.20 -17.03
C CYS A 143 11.34 1.10 -17.19
N ALA A 144 11.29 2.12 -18.06
CA ALA A 144 12.38 3.06 -18.24
C ALA A 144 12.58 3.98 -17.03
N LEU A 145 11.50 4.38 -16.35
CA LEU A 145 11.55 5.32 -15.22
C LEU A 145 11.97 4.65 -13.90
N PHE A 146 11.55 3.42 -13.66
CA PHE A 146 11.75 2.75 -12.37
C PHE A 146 12.70 1.57 -12.46
N ALA A 147 12.25 0.48 -13.07
CA ALA A 147 13.02 -0.76 -13.26
C ALA A 147 12.36 -1.60 -14.34
N ASP A 148 13.13 -2.43 -15.04
CA ASP A 148 12.62 -3.35 -16.05
C ASP A 148 11.90 -4.55 -15.41
N PHE A 149 10.70 -4.26 -14.84
CA PHE A 149 9.88 -5.26 -14.18
C PHE A 149 9.49 -6.42 -15.11
N GLU A 150 9.39 -6.17 -16.41
CA GLU A 150 9.01 -7.21 -17.39
C GLU A 150 10.07 -8.31 -17.52
N ARG A 151 11.34 -7.97 -17.29
CA ARG A 151 12.47 -8.94 -17.32
C ARG A 151 12.73 -9.60 -15.98
N MET A 152 12.15 -9.11 -14.88
CA MET A 152 12.33 -9.70 -13.57
C MET A 152 11.66 -11.07 -13.48
N PRO A 153 12.27 -12.07 -12.81
CA PRO A 153 11.60 -13.32 -12.43
C PRO A 153 10.29 -13.04 -11.68
N GLY A 154 9.29 -13.87 -11.86
CA GLY A 154 7.95 -13.63 -11.32
C GLY A 154 7.91 -13.32 -9.82
N ARG A 155 8.75 -13.98 -9.02
CA ARG A 155 8.84 -13.72 -7.56
C ARG A 155 9.46 -12.35 -7.25
N GLU A 156 10.40 -11.88 -8.07
CA GLU A 156 11.09 -10.61 -7.89
C GLU A 156 10.29 -9.43 -8.43
N ARG A 157 9.32 -9.70 -9.30
CA ARG A 157 8.43 -8.71 -9.90
C ARG A 157 7.40 -8.20 -8.88
N ASN A 158 7.90 -7.57 -7.82
CA ASN A 158 7.10 -7.05 -6.71
C ASN A 158 7.61 -5.66 -6.33
N TYR A 159 6.71 -4.68 -6.32
CA TYR A 159 7.07 -3.27 -6.08
C TYR A 159 7.61 -3.04 -4.65
N ALA A 160 6.99 -3.62 -3.62
CA ALA A 160 7.47 -3.46 -2.25
C ALA A 160 8.83 -4.13 -2.05
N ARG A 161 9.04 -5.32 -2.64
CA ARG A 161 10.33 -6.00 -2.62
C ARG A 161 11.41 -5.16 -3.29
N TRP A 162 11.16 -4.66 -4.51
CA TRP A 162 12.07 -3.78 -5.22
C TRP A 162 12.37 -2.51 -4.40
N MET A 163 11.35 -1.85 -3.89
CA MET A 163 11.48 -0.63 -3.10
C MET A 163 12.36 -0.81 -1.86
N LEU A 164 12.26 -1.96 -1.19
CA LEU A 164 12.91 -2.22 0.11
C LEU A 164 14.27 -2.90 0.01
N LEU A 165 14.52 -3.65 -1.08
CA LEU A 165 15.70 -4.51 -1.20
C LEU A 165 16.65 -4.08 -2.33
N SER A 166 16.24 -3.17 -3.23
CA SER A 166 17.09 -2.71 -4.34
C SER A 166 17.82 -1.41 -3.99
N ASP A 167 19.11 -1.39 -4.21
CA ASP A 167 19.92 -0.17 -4.11
C ASP A 167 19.53 0.85 -5.19
N ASP A 168 19.09 0.38 -6.37
CA ASP A 168 18.59 1.25 -7.45
C ASP A 168 17.35 2.02 -7.00
N ALA A 169 16.39 1.36 -6.33
CA ALA A 169 15.22 2.03 -5.77
C ALA A 169 15.63 3.06 -4.72
N ARG A 170 16.55 2.71 -3.84
CA ARG A 170 17.05 3.62 -2.79
C ARG A 170 17.73 4.86 -3.38
N SER A 171 18.47 4.70 -4.46
CA SER A 171 19.18 5.79 -5.14
C SER A 171 18.24 6.65 -6.00
N LEU A 172 17.19 6.04 -6.58
CA LEU A 172 16.25 6.72 -7.47
C LEU A 172 15.36 7.72 -6.73
N PHE A 173 14.85 7.37 -5.54
CA PHE A 173 13.90 8.23 -4.82
C PHE A 173 14.60 9.16 -3.84
N VAL A 174 14.44 10.47 -4.02
CA VAL A 174 14.96 11.49 -3.07
C VAL A 174 14.42 11.25 -1.66
N ASP A 175 13.12 10.97 -1.55
CA ASP A 175 12.46 10.68 -0.29
C ASP A 175 12.18 9.17 -0.14
N TRP A 176 13.21 8.34 -0.34
CA TRP A 176 13.07 6.88 -0.36
C TRP A 176 12.35 6.32 0.87
N GLU A 177 12.68 6.79 2.07
CA GLU A 177 12.03 6.31 3.30
C GLU A 177 10.51 6.50 3.29
N VAL A 178 10.04 7.62 2.76
CA VAL A 178 8.60 7.90 2.64
C VAL A 178 7.95 6.93 1.66
N GLN A 179 8.58 6.69 0.51
CA GLN A 179 8.03 5.80 -0.52
C GLN A 179 8.06 4.33 -0.08
N ALA A 180 9.13 3.92 0.60
CA ALA A 180 9.27 2.58 1.14
C ALA A 180 8.24 2.31 2.26
N ARG A 181 8.03 3.29 3.16
CA ARG A 181 7.00 3.21 4.19
C ARG A 181 5.59 3.07 3.59
N ASN A 182 5.27 3.82 2.53
CA ASN A 182 3.99 3.68 1.83
C ASN A 182 3.77 2.25 1.28
N ALA A 183 4.83 1.60 0.78
CA ALA A 183 4.75 0.21 0.32
C ALA A 183 4.51 -0.78 1.48
N VAL A 184 5.12 -0.53 2.65
CA VAL A 184 4.87 -1.33 3.87
C VAL A 184 3.43 -1.18 4.34
N GLU A 185 2.89 0.04 4.33
CA GLU A 185 1.51 0.34 4.72
C GLU A 185 0.50 -0.33 3.79
N ALA A 186 0.77 -0.37 2.48
CA ALA A 186 -0.07 -1.09 1.51
C ALA A 186 -0.09 -2.61 1.79
N LEU A 187 1.07 -3.22 2.06
CA LEU A 187 1.13 -4.64 2.45
C LEU A 187 0.41 -4.90 3.77
N ARG A 188 0.44 -3.95 4.71
CA ARG A 188 -0.27 -4.07 5.98
C ARG A 188 -1.78 -4.05 5.81
N LEU A 189 -2.29 -3.18 4.94
CA LEU A 189 -3.72 -3.16 4.58
C LEU A 189 -4.16 -4.50 4.01
N GLU A 190 -3.37 -5.08 3.12
CA GLU A 190 -3.67 -6.39 2.56
C GLU A 190 -3.58 -7.51 3.59
N ALA A 191 -2.63 -7.47 4.52
CA ALA A 191 -2.54 -8.44 5.61
C ALA A 191 -3.79 -8.42 6.51
N GLY A 192 -4.39 -7.25 6.72
CA GLY A 192 -5.67 -7.13 7.41
C GLY A 192 -6.84 -7.72 6.63
N ARG A 193 -6.85 -7.58 5.30
CA ARG A 193 -7.88 -8.13 4.41
C ARG A 193 -7.77 -9.65 4.22
N ALA A 194 -6.54 -10.15 4.13
CA ALA A 194 -6.24 -11.54 3.80
C ALA A 194 -5.15 -12.15 4.72
N PRO A 195 -5.41 -12.27 6.02
CA PRO A 195 -4.41 -12.70 7.00
C PRO A 195 -3.96 -14.17 6.86
N GLU A 196 -4.71 -15.00 6.11
CA GLU A 196 -4.34 -16.38 5.82
C GLU A 196 -3.71 -16.54 4.41
N ASP A 197 -3.41 -15.43 3.71
CA ASP A 197 -2.74 -15.46 2.41
C ASP A 197 -1.27 -15.89 2.59
N ARG A 198 -0.96 -17.11 2.16
CA ARG A 198 0.37 -17.72 2.35
C ARG A 198 1.48 -16.96 1.62
N ASP A 199 1.20 -16.48 0.41
CA ASP A 199 2.20 -15.77 -0.37
C ASP A 199 2.51 -14.41 0.25
N LEU A 200 1.49 -13.74 0.84
CA LEU A 200 1.69 -12.51 1.61
C LEU A 200 2.48 -12.76 2.88
N ILE A 201 2.15 -13.83 3.63
CA ILE A 201 2.90 -14.22 4.84
C ILE A 201 4.37 -14.49 4.50
N GLU A 202 4.62 -15.19 3.38
CA GLU A 202 5.98 -15.49 2.92
C GLU A 202 6.74 -14.19 2.55
N LEU A 203 6.10 -13.29 1.80
CA LEU A 203 6.67 -11.98 1.44
C LEU A 203 7.00 -11.13 2.67
N VAL A 204 6.07 -11.04 3.63
CA VAL A 204 6.28 -10.31 4.89
C VAL A 204 7.40 -10.92 5.70
N GLY A 205 7.48 -12.25 5.76
CA GLY A 205 8.57 -12.98 6.41
C GLY A 205 9.93 -12.67 5.78
N GLU A 206 10.02 -12.74 4.45
CA GLU A 206 11.23 -12.41 3.70
C GLU A 206 11.67 -10.96 3.94
N LEU A 207 10.77 -10.00 3.77
CA LEU A 207 11.06 -8.57 3.98
C LEU A 207 11.46 -8.28 5.43
N SER A 208 10.86 -8.98 6.39
CA SER A 208 11.21 -8.85 7.81
C SER A 208 12.63 -9.34 8.13
N VAL A 209 13.12 -10.34 7.42
CA VAL A 209 14.50 -10.84 7.57
C VAL A 209 15.49 -9.93 6.86
N SER A 210 15.16 -9.49 5.64
CA SER A 210 16.08 -8.83 4.72
C SER A 210 16.17 -7.30 4.91
N SER A 211 15.15 -6.64 5.50
CA SER A 211 15.13 -5.18 5.70
C SER A 211 14.88 -4.81 7.17
N PRO A 212 15.86 -4.19 7.84
CA PRO A 212 15.66 -3.62 9.18
C PRO A 212 14.60 -2.53 9.21
N GLU A 213 14.51 -1.71 8.14
CA GLU A 213 13.53 -0.65 7.99
C GLU A 213 12.12 -1.24 7.91
N PHE A 214 11.92 -2.31 7.09
CA PHE A 214 10.65 -3.02 7.02
C PHE A 214 10.21 -3.50 8.40
N ARG A 215 11.08 -4.20 9.16
CA ARG A 215 10.75 -4.67 10.52
C ARG A 215 10.28 -3.54 11.42
N ARG A 216 10.99 -2.42 11.41
CA ARG A 216 10.63 -1.25 12.21
C ARG A 216 9.24 -0.73 11.83
N TRP A 217 9.03 -0.41 10.54
CA TRP A 217 7.76 0.17 10.06
C TRP A 217 6.59 -0.81 10.15
N TRP A 218 6.85 -2.09 9.87
CA TRP A 218 5.85 -3.14 10.07
C TRP A 218 5.36 -3.22 11.51
N SER A 219 6.25 -3.00 12.48
CA SER A 219 5.90 -3.00 13.89
C SER A 219 5.12 -1.76 14.33
N GLU A 220 5.14 -0.65 13.59
CA GLU A 220 4.44 0.59 13.93
C GLU A 220 2.92 0.53 13.67
N HIS A 221 2.43 -0.44 12.88
CA HIS A 221 1.03 -0.66 12.55
C HIS A 221 0.31 0.56 11.94
N GLN A 222 1.05 1.45 11.30
CA GLN A 222 0.45 2.55 10.56
C GLN A 222 -0.15 2.02 9.26
N VAL A 223 -1.32 2.54 8.90
CA VAL A 223 -2.00 2.24 7.65
C VAL A 223 -2.47 3.54 7.03
N HIS A 224 -1.94 3.84 5.84
CA HIS A 224 -2.40 4.92 5.01
C HIS A 224 -2.50 4.39 3.59
N GLN A 225 -3.55 4.77 2.89
CA GLN A 225 -3.67 4.52 1.46
C GLN A 225 -3.60 5.85 0.74
N ARG A 226 -2.52 6.06 0.00
CA ARG A 226 -2.37 7.25 -0.83
C ARG A 226 -2.77 6.90 -2.25
N THR A 227 -3.82 7.52 -2.73
CA THR A 227 -4.33 7.33 -4.08
C THR A 227 -3.72 8.31 -5.08
N PHE A 228 -3.08 9.37 -4.59
CA PHE A 228 -2.38 10.39 -5.39
C PHE A 228 -1.22 11.01 -4.61
N GLY A 229 -0.35 11.71 -5.30
CA GLY A 229 0.78 12.43 -4.70
C GLY A 229 1.92 12.65 -5.68
N SER A 230 3.05 13.15 -5.18
CA SER A 230 4.25 13.44 -5.95
C SER A 230 5.44 12.59 -5.49
N LYS A 231 6.33 12.28 -6.42
CA LYS A 231 7.60 11.58 -6.17
C LYS A 231 8.74 12.36 -6.80
N ARG A 232 9.73 12.69 -5.99
CA ARG A 232 10.98 13.30 -6.48
C ARG A 232 11.99 12.21 -6.75
N LEU A 233 12.58 12.22 -7.94
CA LEU A 233 13.49 11.20 -8.43
C LEU A 233 14.82 11.80 -8.86
N VAL A 234 15.90 11.05 -8.69
CA VAL A 234 17.21 11.29 -9.29
C VAL A 234 17.48 10.14 -10.26
N HIS A 235 17.09 10.33 -11.51
CA HIS A 235 17.17 9.28 -12.50
C HIS A 235 18.56 9.23 -13.15
N PRO A 236 19.19 8.04 -13.30
CA PRO A 236 20.56 7.93 -13.78
C PRO A 236 20.79 8.48 -15.19
N VAL A 237 19.76 8.53 -16.04
CA VAL A 237 19.87 9.01 -17.44
C VAL A 237 19.45 10.46 -17.59
N VAL A 238 18.35 10.87 -16.92
CA VAL A 238 17.74 12.20 -17.13
C VAL A 238 17.85 13.13 -15.94
N GLY A 239 18.53 12.72 -14.86
CA GLY A 239 18.75 13.55 -13.67
C GLY A 239 17.50 13.75 -12.82
N ASP A 240 17.41 14.92 -12.22
CA ASP A 240 16.33 15.27 -11.29
C ASP A 240 15.00 15.48 -12.00
N LEU A 241 13.96 14.81 -11.50
CA LEU A 241 12.61 15.03 -11.98
C LEU A 241 11.57 14.76 -10.87
N THR A 242 10.43 15.40 -11.00
CA THR A 242 9.26 15.16 -10.16
C THR A 242 8.14 14.61 -11.03
N VAL A 243 7.54 13.53 -10.57
CA VAL A 243 6.35 12.94 -11.20
C VAL A 243 5.21 12.91 -10.19
N ASP A 244 4.03 13.29 -10.65
CA ASP A 244 2.79 13.12 -9.90
C ASP A 244 2.17 11.78 -10.27
N TYR A 245 1.45 11.15 -9.35
CA TYR A 245 0.77 9.91 -9.63
C TYR A 245 -0.68 9.94 -9.17
N GLU A 246 -1.51 9.26 -9.96
CA GLU A 246 -2.88 8.94 -9.65
C GLU A 246 -3.06 7.42 -9.63
N THR A 247 -3.90 6.93 -8.71
CA THR A 247 -4.20 5.52 -8.56
C THR A 247 -5.67 5.26 -8.83
N PHE A 248 -5.96 4.29 -9.68
CA PHE A 248 -7.32 3.89 -10.03
C PHE A 248 -7.54 2.44 -9.65
N GLU A 249 -8.51 2.18 -8.77
CA GLU A 249 -8.99 0.82 -8.53
C GLU A 249 -9.76 0.31 -9.75
N LEU A 250 -9.57 -0.96 -10.10
CA LEU A 250 -10.14 -1.54 -11.32
C LEU A 250 -11.44 -2.29 -10.99
N PRO A 251 -12.61 -1.77 -11.38
CA PRO A 251 -13.88 -2.45 -11.16
C PRO A 251 -13.92 -3.83 -11.84
N GLY A 252 -14.34 -4.83 -11.09
CA GLY A 252 -14.43 -6.21 -11.56
C GLY A 252 -13.15 -7.03 -11.46
N ASP A 253 -12.00 -6.37 -11.32
CA ASP A 253 -10.71 -6.99 -10.96
C ASP A 253 -10.33 -6.49 -9.58
N ASN A 254 -11.22 -6.70 -8.61
CA ASN A 254 -11.02 -6.32 -7.23
C ASN A 254 -9.62 -6.74 -6.79
N GLU A 255 -8.86 -5.82 -6.24
CA GLU A 255 -7.49 -6.05 -5.78
C GLU A 255 -6.39 -5.73 -6.81
N GLN A 256 -6.73 -5.14 -7.97
CA GLN A 256 -5.76 -4.54 -8.89
C GLN A 256 -5.90 -3.02 -8.89
N ALA A 257 -4.78 -2.32 -8.96
CA ALA A 257 -4.74 -0.87 -9.06
C ALA A 257 -3.83 -0.43 -10.21
N LEU A 258 -4.33 0.49 -11.04
CA LEU A 258 -3.58 1.14 -12.10
C LEU A 258 -2.97 2.42 -11.54
N TYR A 259 -1.66 2.55 -11.66
CA TYR A 259 -0.89 3.75 -11.34
C TYR A 259 -0.49 4.43 -12.64
N ILE A 260 -0.81 5.72 -12.78
CA ILE A 260 -0.38 6.55 -13.91
C ILE A 260 0.44 7.71 -13.36
N TYR A 261 1.60 7.95 -13.98
CA TYR A 261 2.48 9.02 -13.59
C TYR A 261 2.45 10.13 -14.64
N THR A 262 2.37 11.36 -14.16
CA THR A 262 2.31 12.57 -14.97
C THR A 262 3.38 13.57 -14.54
N THR A 263 3.59 14.59 -15.33
CA THR A 263 4.47 15.72 -14.99
C THR A 263 3.76 17.02 -15.29
N GLU A 264 4.09 18.07 -14.54
CA GLU A 264 3.54 19.40 -14.79
C GLU A 264 3.88 19.87 -16.22
N PRO A 265 2.89 20.37 -16.99
CA PRO A 265 3.13 20.88 -18.33
C PRO A 265 4.18 22.02 -18.33
N GLY A 266 5.12 21.95 -19.26
CA GLY A 266 6.18 22.97 -19.41
C GLY A 266 7.34 22.86 -18.42
N SER A 267 7.30 21.91 -17.48
CA SER A 267 8.37 21.69 -16.49
C SER A 267 9.60 21.01 -17.08
N SER A 268 10.75 21.13 -16.38
CA SER A 268 11.96 20.35 -16.69
C SER A 268 11.70 18.83 -16.56
N SER A 269 10.85 18.43 -15.64
CA SER A 269 10.43 17.02 -15.49
C SER A 269 9.70 16.49 -16.73
N ARG A 270 8.88 17.32 -17.38
CA ARG A 270 8.24 16.95 -18.66
C ARG A 270 9.27 16.73 -19.75
N GLN A 271 10.31 17.57 -19.82
CA GLN A 271 11.41 17.39 -20.78
C GLN A 271 12.21 16.12 -20.50
N ALA A 272 12.51 15.85 -19.22
CA ALA A 272 13.18 14.62 -18.79
C ALA A 272 12.40 13.35 -19.21
N ILE A 273 11.08 13.34 -19.01
CA ILE A 273 10.21 12.23 -19.45
C ILE A 273 10.21 12.10 -20.96
N ALA A 274 10.21 13.20 -21.73
CA ALA A 274 10.27 13.15 -23.19
C ALA A 274 11.61 12.57 -23.70
N ILE A 275 12.73 12.92 -23.07
CA ILE A 275 14.05 12.36 -23.36
C ILE A 275 14.05 10.86 -23.07
N LEU A 276 13.51 10.45 -21.92
CA LEU A 276 13.43 9.05 -21.53
C LEU A 276 12.55 8.23 -22.48
N ALA A 277 11.44 8.81 -22.96
CA ALA A 277 10.57 8.20 -23.95
C ALA A 277 11.30 7.97 -25.29
N SER A 278 12.08 8.95 -25.73
CA SER A 278 12.89 8.82 -26.95
C SER A 278 13.99 7.76 -26.79
N TRP A 279 14.69 7.78 -25.65
CA TRP A 279 15.78 6.84 -25.39
C TRP A 279 15.32 5.38 -25.26
N SER A 280 14.13 5.17 -24.74
CA SER A 280 13.54 3.83 -24.52
C SER A 280 12.86 3.23 -25.76
N GLN A 281 12.77 3.98 -26.90
CA GLN A 281 12.22 3.41 -28.14
C GLN A 281 13.13 2.29 -28.68
N PRO A 282 12.57 1.14 -29.11
CA PRO A 282 13.35 0.16 -29.81
C PRO A 282 13.96 0.82 -31.08
N ALA A 283 15.23 0.53 -31.36
CA ALA A 283 15.85 0.98 -32.59
C ALA A 283 14.94 0.58 -33.78
N ARG A 284 14.51 1.55 -34.59
CA ARG A 284 13.80 1.24 -35.82
C ARG A 284 14.72 0.33 -36.66
N GLU A 285 14.28 -0.89 -36.91
CA GLU A 285 14.92 -1.68 -37.97
C GLU A 285 14.87 -0.85 -39.26
N PRO A 286 16.00 -0.69 -39.97
CA PRO A 286 15.98 -0.01 -41.25
C PRO A 286 15.01 -0.76 -42.17
N GLU A 287 14.01 -0.04 -42.70
CA GLU A 287 13.15 -0.57 -43.75
C GLU A 287 14.06 -1.11 -44.86
N SER A 288 14.02 -2.42 -45.05
CA SER A 288 14.69 -3.04 -46.20
C SER A 288 14.05 -2.45 -47.45
N GLU A 289 14.83 -1.61 -48.18
CA GLU A 289 14.42 -1.13 -49.52
C GLU A 289 14.00 -2.34 -50.37
N PRO A 290 12.85 -2.27 -51.05
CA PRO A 290 12.48 -3.30 -51.98
C PRO A 290 13.54 -3.33 -53.08
N SER A 291 14.26 -4.45 -53.21
CA SER A 291 15.16 -4.74 -54.33
C SER A 291 14.34 -4.76 -55.61
N ASP A 292 14.43 -3.67 -56.40
CA ASP A 292 13.98 -3.65 -57.76
C ASP A 292 14.80 -4.68 -58.54
N GLY A 293 14.14 -5.73 -59.00
CA GLY A 293 14.64 -6.74 -59.90
C GLY A 293 13.58 -7.05 -60.96
#